data_489fe1a264dc1b9a2dc0fe37716e6436
#
_entry.id   489fe1a264dc1b9a2dc0fe37716e6436
#
_cell.length_a   1.000
_cell.length_b   1.000
_cell.length_c   1.000
_cell.angle_alpha   90.00
_cell.angle_beta   90.00
_cell.angle_gamma   90.00
#
_symmetry.space_group_name_H-M   'P 1'
#
loop_
_entity.id
_entity.type
_entity.pdbx_description
1 polymer ?
#
loop_
_entity_poly.entity_id
_entity_poly.type
_entity_poly.pdbx_seq_one_letter_code
_entity_poly.pdbx_strand_id
1 'polypeptide(L)'
;MAYIHQINNFDIDNDFGQGPVVSVFFNFCPFHCKNCWNESTWERQENLYWDNQKAADTIIKALNKLKDRHMKPNLSLLGGDPLVDENIDDTLDIIKRIKKEIPEVTICSWTGFDIEDWWRKDVYTKQKDSLSQLDLIVDGRFIHKLKTKNQMFGSINQRVIKTKELIKALQTDTLPKAIQKTLAYPDTKLTVLDTPGYTTTPDDLMSAYQDPNNRSRTYQLTVLHSLADFKKKGHN
;
A
#
# COMPACT_ATOMS: atom_id res chain seq x y z
N MET A 1 -21.08 -3.04 -4.48
CA MET A 1 -20.68 -3.16 -5.91
C MET A 1 -19.42 -2.35 -6.15
N ALA A 2 -18.35 -3.01 -6.62
CA ALA A 2 -17.00 -2.45 -6.68
C ALA A 2 -16.65 -1.89 -8.05
N TYR A 3 -15.88 -0.81 -8.06
CA TYR A 3 -15.23 -0.33 -9.29
C TYR A 3 -13.84 -0.96 -9.39
N ILE A 4 -13.67 -1.91 -10.31
CA ILE A 4 -12.43 -2.65 -10.51
C ILE A 4 -11.92 -2.39 -11.93
N HIS A 5 -10.75 -1.79 -12.03
CA HIS A 5 -10.08 -1.49 -13.28
C HIS A 5 -9.57 -2.76 -13.96
N GLN A 6 -8.93 -3.65 -13.19
CA GLN A 6 -8.32 -4.88 -13.71
C GLN A 6 -8.14 -5.94 -12.61
N ILE A 7 -8.25 -7.20 -12.99
CA ILE A 7 -7.86 -8.36 -12.18
C ILE A 7 -6.80 -9.14 -12.97
N ASN A 8 -5.58 -9.22 -12.46
CA ASN A 8 -4.51 -10.05 -13.00
C ASN A 8 -4.48 -11.39 -12.27
N ASN A 9 -4.64 -12.47 -13.00
CA ASN A 9 -4.71 -13.81 -12.42
C ASN A 9 -3.35 -14.36 -11.96
N PHE A 10 -2.25 -13.76 -12.42
CA PHE A 10 -0.87 -14.12 -12.09
C PHE A 10 0.00 -12.87 -12.25
N ASP A 11 0.56 -12.40 -11.18
CA ASP A 11 1.35 -11.18 -11.15
C ASP A 11 2.58 -11.40 -10.25
N ILE A 12 3.74 -10.97 -10.72
CA ILE A 12 5.01 -11.04 -9.99
C ILE A 12 5.58 -9.65 -9.68
N ASP A 13 5.03 -8.60 -10.32
CA ASP A 13 5.50 -7.23 -10.14
C ASP A 13 4.88 -6.58 -8.90
N ASN A 14 3.70 -7.05 -8.50
CA ASN A 14 2.96 -6.57 -7.33
C ASN A 14 2.93 -7.61 -6.21
N ASP A 15 3.89 -8.52 -6.20
CA ASP A 15 4.09 -9.43 -5.09
C ASP A 15 4.57 -8.68 -3.84
N PHE A 16 4.36 -9.26 -2.69
CA PHE A 16 4.80 -8.70 -1.41
C PHE A 16 5.84 -9.59 -0.74
N GLY A 17 6.75 -10.14 -1.53
CA GLY A 17 7.82 -11.01 -1.06
C GLY A 17 7.37 -12.42 -0.68
N GLN A 18 6.15 -12.82 -1.08
CA GLN A 18 5.58 -14.15 -0.80
C GLN A 18 5.40 -15.01 -2.06
N GLY A 19 5.92 -14.55 -3.20
CA GLY A 19 5.75 -15.17 -4.52
C GLY A 19 4.53 -14.65 -5.27
N PRO A 20 4.17 -15.25 -6.42
CA PRO A 20 3.13 -14.75 -7.29
C PRO A 20 1.81 -14.47 -6.57
N VAL A 21 1.10 -13.45 -7.04
CA VAL A 21 -0.16 -12.99 -6.48
C VAL A 21 -1.26 -12.92 -7.54
N VAL A 22 -2.51 -12.93 -7.11
CA VAL A 22 -3.60 -12.33 -7.87
C VAL A 22 -3.63 -10.85 -7.50
N SER A 23 -3.54 -9.94 -8.48
CA SER A 23 -3.61 -8.50 -8.22
C SER A 23 -4.94 -7.92 -8.71
N VAL A 24 -5.56 -7.10 -7.85
CA VAL A 24 -6.82 -6.42 -8.12
C VAL A 24 -6.59 -4.93 -8.09
N PHE A 25 -6.74 -4.30 -9.25
CA PHE A 25 -6.60 -2.86 -9.41
C PHE A 25 -8.00 -2.23 -9.27
N PHE A 26 -8.23 -1.58 -8.14
CA PHE A 26 -9.44 -0.80 -7.93
C PHE A 26 -9.43 0.45 -8.81
N ASN A 27 -10.60 1.02 -9.04
CA ASN A 27 -10.77 2.30 -9.70
C ASN A 27 -11.20 3.34 -8.67
N PHE A 28 -10.82 4.57 -8.84
CA PHE A 28 -10.94 5.72 -7.96
C PHE A 28 -9.80 5.85 -6.93
N CYS A 29 -9.16 7.02 -6.95
CA CYS A 29 -8.15 7.42 -5.97
C CYS A 29 -8.15 8.96 -5.82
N PRO A 30 -8.47 9.51 -4.65
CA PRO A 30 -8.53 10.96 -4.44
C PRO A 30 -7.16 11.61 -4.24
N PHE A 31 -6.08 10.80 -4.15
CA PHE A 31 -4.76 11.32 -3.81
C PHE A 31 -4.01 11.96 -4.97
N HIS A 32 -4.23 11.54 -6.21
CA HIS A 32 -3.66 12.08 -7.43
C HIS A 32 -2.14 12.33 -7.33
N CYS A 33 -1.40 11.32 -6.87
CA CYS A 33 0.04 11.43 -6.65
C CYS A 33 0.78 11.71 -7.97
N LYS A 34 1.58 12.76 -8.04
CA LYS A 34 2.33 13.13 -9.25
C LYS A 34 3.15 11.94 -9.78
N ASN A 35 3.00 11.64 -11.08
CA ASN A 35 3.64 10.51 -11.77
C ASN A 35 3.33 9.14 -11.12
N CYS A 36 2.12 8.97 -10.60
CA CYS A 36 1.60 7.70 -10.16
C CYS A 36 1.61 6.68 -11.31
N TRP A 37 1.95 5.44 -11.04
CA TRP A 37 1.94 4.40 -12.10
C TRP A 37 0.53 3.99 -12.52
N ASN A 38 -0.46 4.30 -11.70
CA ASN A 38 -1.85 3.94 -11.89
C ASN A 38 -2.74 5.17 -12.14
N GLU A 39 -2.26 6.20 -12.86
CA GLU A 39 -3.05 7.42 -13.15
C GLU A 39 -4.40 7.12 -13.79
N SER A 40 -4.47 6.07 -14.63
CA SER A 40 -5.72 5.64 -15.28
C SER A 40 -6.79 5.17 -14.31
N THR A 41 -6.45 4.95 -13.05
CA THR A 41 -7.38 4.50 -12.01
C THR A 41 -7.89 5.64 -11.10
N TRP A 42 -7.49 6.88 -11.31
CA TRP A 42 -7.86 7.99 -10.42
C TRP A 42 -9.34 8.32 -10.47
N GLU A 43 -9.90 8.36 -11.69
CA GLU A 43 -11.29 8.74 -11.90
C GLU A 43 -12.20 7.51 -11.96
N ARG A 44 -13.38 7.63 -11.38
CA ARG A 44 -14.39 6.58 -11.41
C ARG A 44 -14.93 6.41 -12.85
N GLN A 45 -14.93 5.18 -13.33
CA GLN A 45 -15.39 4.82 -14.67
C GLN A 45 -16.55 3.83 -14.56
N GLU A 46 -17.74 4.24 -15.03
CA GLU A 46 -18.98 3.47 -14.89
C GLU A 46 -18.92 2.09 -15.60
N ASN A 47 -18.15 1.97 -16.66
CA ASN A 47 -17.95 0.69 -17.38
C ASN A 47 -17.08 -0.32 -16.64
N LEU A 48 -16.42 0.09 -15.53
CA LEU A 48 -15.58 -0.76 -14.70
C LEU A 48 -16.30 -1.27 -13.45
N TYR A 49 -17.60 -1.26 -13.48
CA TYR A 49 -18.46 -1.63 -12.37
C TYR A 49 -18.67 -3.14 -12.29
N TRP A 50 -18.40 -3.72 -11.12
CA TRP A 50 -18.52 -5.14 -10.84
C TRP A 50 -19.51 -5.41 -9.73
N ASP A 51 -20.31 -6.45 -9.90
CA ASP A 51 -20.99 -7.07 -8.77
C ASP A 51 -19.95 -7.71 -7.82
N ASN A 52 -20.08 -7.53 -6.52
CA ASN A 52 -19.09 -7.99 -5.55
C ASN A 52 -18.96 -9.52 -5.52
N GLN A 53 -20.07 -10.25 -5.72
CA GLN A 53 -20.04 -11.71 -5.79
C GLN A 53 -19.25 -12.15 -7.03
N LYS A 54 -19.56 -11.57 -8.19
CA LYS A 54 -18.84 -11.85 -9.45
C LYS A 54 -17.36 -11.53 -9.34
N ALA A 55 -17.00 -10.41 -8.69
CA ALA A 55 -15.61 -10.04 -8.45
C ALA A 55 -14.91 -11.07 -7.55
N ALA A 56 -15.54 -11.42 -6.42
CA ALA A 56 -15.02 -12.44 -5.51
C ALA A 56 -14.84 -13.79 -6.19
N ASP A 57 -15.84 -14.27 -6.95
CA ASP A 57 -15.77 -15.56 -7.66
C ASP A 57 -14.62 -15.58 -8.69
N THR A 58 -14.41 -14.45 -9.39
CA THR A 58 -13.30 -14.32 -10.34
C THR A 58 -11.94 -14.39 -9.65
N ILE A 59 -11.79 -13.70 -8.52
CA ILE A 59 -10.58 -13.70 -7.70
C ILE A 59 -10.34 -15.09 -7.10
N ILE A 60 -11.36 -15.73 -6.53
CA ILE A 60 -11.28 -17.08 -5.95
C ILE A 60 -10.82 -18.09 -7.00
N LYS A 61 -11.39 -18.02 -8.21
CA LYS A 61 -10.96 -18.88 -9.33
C LYS A 61 -9.49 -18.68 -9.69
N ALA A 62 -8.99 -17.43 -9.65
CA ALA A 62 -7.59 -17.14 -9.92
C ALA A 62 -6.67 -17.63 -8.78
N LEU A 63 -7.06 -17.43 -7.52
CA LEU A 63 -6.32 -17.92 -6.35
C LEU A 63 -6.24 -19.46 -6.32
N ASN A 64 -7.32 -20.17 -6.68
CA ASN A 64 -7.31 -21.62 -6.77
C ASN A 64 -6.33 -22.10 -7.86
N LYS A 65 -6.19 -21.39 -8.98
CA LYS A 65 -5.16 -21.72 -9.99
C LYS A 65 -3.73 -21.58 -9.46
N LEU A 66 -3.47 -20.66 -8.51
CA LEU A 66 -2.18 -20.62 -7.82
C LEU A 66 -2.00 -21.85 -6.93
N LYS A 67 -3.02 -22.22 -6.16
CA LYS A 67 -3.01 -23.44 -5.31
C LYS A 67 -2.80 -24.72 -6.12
N ASP A 68 -3.44 -24.86 -7.28
CA ASP A 68 -3.28 -26.01 -8.19
C ASP A 68 -1.82 -26.14 -8.68
N ARG A 69 -1.08 -25.03 -8.67
CA ARG A 69 0.36 -25.00 -9.00
C ARG A 69 1.26 -25.08 -7.76
N HIS A 70 0.73 -25.47 -6.61
CA HIS A 70 1.41 -25.52 -5.31
C HIS A 70 1.98 -24.17 -4.85
N MET A 71 1.37 -23.07 -5.27
CA MET A 71 1.70 -21.71 -4.85
C MET A 71 0.76 -21.24 -3.73
N LYS A 72 1.21 -20.28 -2.93
CA LYS A 72 0.35 -19.67 -1.93
C LYS A 72 -0.78 -18.87 -2.58
N PRO A 73 -2.00 -18.86 -2.03
CA PRO A 73 -3.09 -18.02 -2.49
C PRO A 73 -2.89 -16.57 -2.02
N ASN A 74 -2.01 -15.84 -2.69
CA ASN A 74 -1.66 -14.47 -2.36
C ASN A 74 -2.51 -13.49 -3.16
N LEU A 75 -3.00 -12.44 -2.50
CA LEU A 75 -3.86 -11.40 -3.06
C LEU A 75 -3.29 -10.01 -2.80
N SER A 76 -3.10 -9.22 -3.84
CA SER A 76 -2.71 -7.81 -3.77
C SER A 76 -3.87 -6.91 -4.18
N LEU A 77 -4.24 -5.96 -3.31
CA LEU A 77 -5.28 -4.97 -3.54
C LEU A 77 -4.63 -3.61 -3.73
N LEU A 78 -4.75 -3.05 -4.93
CA LEU A 78 -4.05 -1.85 -5.36
C LEU A 78 -4.79 -1.14 -6.52
N GLY A 79 -4.10 -0.30 -7.28
CA GLY A 79 -4.62 0.41 -8.46
C GLY A 79 -4.99 1.84 -8.11
N GLY A 80 -6.28 2.17 -8.00
CA GLY A 80 -6.78 3.30 -7.24
C GLY A 80 -6.45 3.08 -5.75
N ASP A 81 -7.32 3.46 -4.87
CA ASP A 81 -7.11 3.14 -3.45
C ASP A 81 -8.25 2.26 -2.93
N PRO A 82 -7.98 1.00 -2.56
CA PRO A 82 -9.00 0.07 -2.06
C PRO A 82 -9.63 0.49 -0.73
N LEU A 83 -8.96 1.36 0.04
CA LEU A 83 -9.34 1.67 1.43
C LEU A 83 -9.89 3.10 1.61
N VAL A 84 -10.12 3.85 0.52
CA VAL A 84 -10.87 5.11 0.59
C VAL A 84 -12.35 4.86 0.82
N ASP A 85 -13.06 5.89 1.31
CA ASP A 85 -14.48 5.77 1.70
C ASP A 85 -15.36 5.25 0.56
N GLU A 86 -15.03 5.58 -0.68
CA GLU A 86 -15.76 5.16 -1.87
C GLU A 86 -15.60 3.68 -2.23
N ASN A 87 -14.51 3.04 -1.76
CA ASN A 87 -14.17 1.65 -2.12
C ASN A 87 -14.23 0.69 -0.92
N ILE A 88 -14.09 1.19 0.32
CA ILE A 88 -13.84 0.36 1.50
C ILE A 88 -14.92 -0.68 1.76
N ASP A 89 -16.20 -0.33 1.60
CA ASP A 89 -17.31 -1.24 1.85
C ASP A 89 -17.29 -2.43 0.88
N ASP A 90 -17.07 -2.15 -0.39
CA ASP A 90 -17.00 -3.16 -1.43
C ASP A 90 -15.74 -4.01 -1.28
N THR A 91 -14.61 -3.39 -0.95
CA THR A 91 -13.35 -4.09 -0.66
C THR A 91 -13.52 -5.08 0.49
N LEU A 92 -14.12 -4.67 1.59
CA LEU A 92 -14.35 -5.54 2.75
C LEU A 92 -15.33 -6.67 2.46
N ASP A 93 -16.40 -6.42 1.69
CA ASP A 93 -17.35 -7.46 1.28
C ASP A 93 -16.66 -8.51 0.38
N ILE A 94 -15.87 -8.08 -0.59
CA ILE A 94 -15.10 -8.97 -1.46
C ILE A 94 -14.10 -9.81 -0.64
N ILE A 95 -13.33 -9.20 0.25
CA ILE A 95 -12.38 -9.90 1.13
C ILE A 95 -13.10 -10.96 1.98
N LYS A 96 -14.25 -10.62 2.58
CA LYS A 96 -15.05 -11.53 3.41
C LYS A 96 -15.48 -12.77 2.62
N ARG A 97 -15.93 -12.59 1.37
CA ARG A 97 -16.33 -13.70 0.48
C ARG A 97 -15.12 -14.58 0.12
N ILE A 98 -13.99 -13.97 -0.20
CA ILE A 98 -12.76 -14.70 -0.51
C ILE A 98 -12.30 -15.53 0.70
N LYS A 99 -12.23 -14.93 1.89
CA LYS A 99 -11.79 -15.62 3.11
C LYS A 99 -12.72 -16.75 3.53
N LYS A 100 -14.01 -16.67 3.20
CA LYS A 100 -14.95 -17.76 3.44
C LYS A 100 -14.58 -19.01 2.65
N GLU A 101 -14.14 -18.87 1.41
CA GLU A 101 -13.79 -19.98 0.51
C GLU A 101 -12.30 -20.37 0.60
N ILE A 102 -11.42 -19.41 0.88
CA ILE A 102 -9.96 -19.60 1.00
C ILE A 102 -9.48 -18.94 2.30
N PRO A 103 -9.69 -19.58 3.48
CA PRO A 103 -9.33 -18.99 4.78
C PRO A 103 -7.84 -18.68 4.94
N GLU A 104 -6.97 -19.41 4.23
CA GLU A 104 -5.52 -19.25 4.24
C GLU A 104 -5.00 -18.17 3.28
N VAL A 105 -5.85 -17.42 2.59
CA VAL A 105 -5.43 -16.36 1.70
C VAL A 105 -4.61 -15.31 2.44
N THR A 106 -3.45 -14.94 1.86
CA THR A 106 -2.63 -13.84 2.37
C THR A 106 -2.93 -12.58 1.58
N ILE A 107 -3.31 -11.50 2.26
CA ILE A 107 -3.79 -10.26 1.62
C ILE A 107 -2.88 -9.09 1.98
N CYS A 108 -2.36 -8.43 0.94
CA CYS A 108 -1.69 -7.14 1.03
C CYS A 108 -2.53 -6.06 0.37
N SER A 109 -2.62 -4.87 0.97
CA SER A 109 -3.28 -3.71 0.37
C SER A 109 -2.36 -2.50 0.36
N TRP A 110 -2.48 -1.67 -0.68
CA TRP A 110 -1.84 -0.35 -0.76
C TRP A 110 -2.86 0.73 -0.47
N THR A 111 -2.41 1.78 0.21
CA THR A 111 -3.22 2.98 0.45
C THR A 111 -2.36 4.24 0.44
N GLY A 112 -2.92 5.35 -0.02
CA GLY A 112 -2.30 6.66 0.07
C GLY A 112 -2.46 7.34 1.43
N PHE A 113 -3.22 6.75 2.35
CA PHE A 113 -3.28 7.23 3.72
C PHE A 113 -2.00 6.87 4.48
N ASP A 114 -1.60 7.71 5.43
CA ASP A 114 -0.80 7.28 6.57
C ASP A 114 -1.74 6.65 7.60
N ILE A 115 -1.40 5.49 8.15
CA ILE A 115 -2.27 4.81 9.13
C ILE A 115 -2.60 5.73 10.33
N GLU A 116 -1.67 6.58 10.74
CA GLU A 116 -1.88 7.54 11.83
C GLU A 116 -3.07 8.47 11.59
N ASP A 117 -3.40 8.77 10.33
CA ASP A 117 -4.56 9.62 10.01
C ASP A 117 -5.87 8.94 10.40
N TRP A 118 -5.93 7.61 10.35
CA TRP A 118 -7.10 6.84 10.77
C TRP A 118 -7.34 6.92 12.28
N TRP A 119 -6.28 7.13 13.08
CA TRP A 119 -6.38 7.33 14.53
C TRP A 119 -6.63 8.77 14.94
N ARG A 120 -6.32 9.73 14.08
CA ARG A 120 -6.58 11.16 14.35
C ARG A 120 -8.03 11.55 14.15
N LYS A 121 -8.79 10.80 13.37
CA LYS A 121 -10.19 11.11 13.01
C LYS A 121 -11.07 9.90 13.28
N ASP A 122 -12.17 10.13 14.00
CA ASP A 122 -13.11 9.07 14.36
C ASP A 122 -13.91 8.53 13.16
N VAL A 123 -13.90 9.25 12.03
CA VAL A 123 -14.62 8.84 10.81
C VAL A 123 -14.02 7.60 10.13
N TYR A 124 -12.75 7.27 10.37
CA TYR A 124 -12.05 6.16 9.72
C TYR A 124 -12.20 4.81 10.47
N THR A 125 -13.38 4.51 11.00
CA THR A 125 -13.62 3.21 11.70
C THR A 125 -13.45 2.02 10.77
N LYS A 126 -14.02 2.07 9.57
CA LYS A 126 -13.92 0.99 8.58
C LYS A 126 -12.48 0.73 8.13
N GLN A 127 -11.68 1.79 7.98
CA GLN A 127 -10.25 1.67 7.64
C GLN A 127 -9.48 1.01 8.78
N LYS A 128 -9.74 1.36 10.05
CA LYS A 128 -9.15 0.66 11.20
C LYS A 128 -9.57 -0.82 11.23
N ASP A 129 -10.84 -1.10 11.00
CA ASP A 129 -11.38 -2.46 11.00
C ASP A 129 -10.80 -3.30 9.87
N SER A 130 -10.48 -2.67 8.72
CA SER A 130 -9.86 -3.35 7.58
C SER A 130 -8.53 -3.99 7.92
N LEU A 131 -7.76 -3.44 8.87
CA LEU A 131 -6.47 -4.00 9.30
C LEU A 131 -6.61 -5.43 9.81
N SER A 132 -7.74 -5.79 10.41
CA SER A 132 -8.02 -7.17 10.85
C SER A 132 -8.19 -8.15 9.69
N GLN A 133 -8.51 -7.64 8.51
CA GLN A 133 -8.74 -8.41 7.30
C GLN A 133 -7.50 -8.56 6.41
N LEU A 134 -6.47 -7.79 6.67
CA LEU A 134 -5.22 -7.77 5.91
C LEU A 134 -4.11 -8.51 6.67
N ASP A 135 -3.09 -8.94 5.96
CA ASP A 135 -1.84 -9.46 6.52
C ASP A 135 -0.73 -8.41 6.46
N LEU A 136 -0.71 -7.66 5.36
CA LEU A 136 0.21 -6.55 5.14
C LEU A 136 -0.56 -5.32 4.63
N ILE A 137 -0.07 -4.14 4.97
CA ILE A 137 -0.49 -2.89 4.35
C ILE A 137 0.74 -2.08 3.95
N VAL A 138 0.71 -1.52 2.75
CA VAL A 138 1.66 -0.51 2.30
C VAL A 138 0.97 0.82 2.39
N ASP A 139 1.40 1.67 3.31
CA ASP A 139 0.79 2.96 3.58
C ASP A 139 1.64 4.15 3.11
N GLY A 140 0.99 5.27 2.92
CA GLY A 140 1.59 6.53 2.50
C GLY A 140 1.52 6.80 0.99
N ARG A 141 1.39 8.08 0.63
CA ARG A 141 1.32 8.52 -0.75
C ARG A 141 2.63 8.25 -1.49
N PHE A 142 2.51 7.87 -2.76
CA PHE A 142 3.67 7.83 -3.64
C PHE A 142 4.25 9.23 -3.85
N ILE A 143 5.56 9.38 -3.65
CA ILE A 143 6.30 10.63 -3.85
C ILE A 143 7.36 10.38 -4.91
N HIS A 144 7.17 10.93 -6.10
CA HIS A 144 8.05 10.69 -7.24
C HIS A 144 9.52 11.00 -6.96
N LYS A 145 9.81 12.08 -6.24
CA LYS A 145 11.19 12.45 -5.85
C LYS A 145 11.87 11.46 -4.91
N LEU A 146 11.07 10.62 -4.24
CA LEU A 146 11.53 9.57 -3.31
C LEU A 146 11.39 8.16 -3.91
N LYS A 147 11.21 8.07 -5.22
CA LYS A 147 11.05 6.80 -5.93
C LYS A 147 12.21 5.85 -5.65
N THR A 148 11.91 4.59 -5.45
CA THR A 148 12.88 3.52 -5.20
C THR A 148 12.68 2.34 -6.14
N LYS A 149 13.68 1.47 -6.24
CA LYS A 149 13.63 0.19 -6.99
C LYS A 149 13.78 -1.00 -6.05
N ASN A 150 13.38 -2.16 -6.55
CA ASN A 150 13.58 -3.45 -5.89
C ASN A 150 12.96 -3.52 -4.48
N GLN A 151 11.85 -2.80 -4.29
CA GLN A 151 11.09 -2.78 -3.05
C GLN A 151 9.60 -3.05 -3.35
N MET A 152 8.87 -3.53 -2.36
CA MET A 152 7.41 -3.70 -2.41
C MET A 152 6.64 -2.38 -2.60
N PHE A 153 7.29 -1.24 -2.43
CA PHE A 153 6.67 0.08 -2.45
C PHE A 153 7.36 0.99 -3.47
N GLY A 154 6.65 2.01 -3.93
CA GLY A 154 7.12 2.88 -5.01
C GLY A 154 8.07 3.98 -4.56
N SER A 155 8.02 4.41 -3.30
CA SER A 155 8.84 5.51 -2.75
C SER A 155 9.22 5.27 -1.29
N ILE A 156 10.41 5.74 -0.87
CA ILE A 156 11.01 5.42 0.43
C ILE A 156 10.25 5.95 1.66
N ASN A 157 9.29 6.84 1.47
CA ASN A 157 8.40 7.29 2.55
C ASN A 157 7.28 6.29 2.86
N GLN A 158 7.00 5.36 1.95
CA GLN A 158 5.98 4.33 2.16
C GLN A 158 6.51 3.25 3.10
N ARG A 159 5.59 2.67 3.89
CA ARG A 159 5.91 1.65 4.88
C ARG A 159 5.17 0.37 4.59
N VAL A 160 5.81 -0.76 4.83
CA VAL A 160 5.15 -2.07 4.81
C VAL A 160 4.96 -2.51 6.26
N ILE A 161 3.72 -2.62 6.68
CA ILE A 161 3.34 -2.90 8.07
C ILE A 161 2.60 -4.23 8.14
N LYS A 162 3.00 -5.08 9.08
CA LYS A 162 2.33 -6.35 9.38
C LYS A 162 1.11 -6.08 10.27
N THR A 163 -0.07 -6.17 9.70
CA THR A 163 -1.32 -5.70 10.32
C THR A 163 -1.70 -6.49 11.57
N LYS A 164 -1.57 -7.82 11.54
CA LYS A 164 -1.87 -8.68 12.71
C LYS A 164 -0.95 -8.39 13.88
N GLU A 165 0.33 -8.16 13.60
CA GLU A 165 1.30 -7.77 14.62
C GLU A 165 1.02 -6.35 15.15
N LEU A 166 0.62 -5.42 14.29
CA LEU A 166 0.22 -4.06 14.66
C LEU A 166 -0.97 -4.07 15.63
N ILE A 167 -2.03 -4.79 15.31
CA ILE A 167 -3.22 -4.90 16.17
C ILE A 167 -2.84 -5.45 17.55
N LYS A 168 -1.96 -6.47 17.60
CA LYS A 168 -1.45 -7.03 18.86
C LYS A 168 -0.60 -6.02 19.64
N ALA A 169 0.30 -5.30 18.97
CA ALA A 169 1.16 -4.31 19.60
C ALA A 169 0.38 -3.12 20.17
N LEU A 170 -0.72 -2.73 19.53
CA LEU A 170 -1.60 -1.66 20.01
C LEU A 170 -2.29 -1.94 21.36
N GLN A 171 -2.26 -3.19 21.84
CA GLN A 171 -2.78 -3.53 23.17
C GLN A 171 -1.87 -3.03 24.30
N THR A 172 -0.57 -2.83 24.02
CA THR A 172 0.44 -2.46 25.02
C THR A 172 1.24 -1.22 24.66
N ASP A 173 1.25 -0.81 23.40
CA ASP A 173 2.06 0.27 22.89
C ASP A 173 1.23 1.43 22.34
N THR A 174 1.81 2.62 22.32
CA THR A 174 1.26 3.75 21.55
C THR A 174 1.37 3.46 20.06
N LEU A 175 0.49 4.03 19.24
CA LEU A 175 0.46 3.80 17.81
C LEU A 175 1.82 3.96 17.11
N PRO A 176 2.61 5.04 17.32
CA PRO A 176 3.92 5.18 16.70
C PRO A 176 4.91 4.07 17.06
N LYS A 177 4.88 3.59 18.32
CA LYS A 177 5.74 2.48 18.77
C LYS A 177 5.29 1.16 18.17
N ALA A 178 3.98 0.91 18.13
CA ALA A 178 3.41 -0.28 17.54
C ALA A 178 3.76 -0.37 16.05
N ILE A 179 3.61 0.72 15.28
CA ILE A 179 4.00 0.76 13.86
C ILE A 179 5.48 0.43 13.70
N GLN A 180 6.37 1.10 14.45
CA GLN A 180 7.81 0.86 14.34
C GLN A 180 8.21 -0.60 14.58
N LYS A 181 7.56 -1.27 15.53
CA LYS A 181 7.81 -2.67 15.86
C LYS A 181 7.32 -3.66 14.78
N THR A 182 6.39 -3.23 13.96
CA THR A 182 5.65 -4.10 13.02
C THR A 182 5.97 -3.85 11.56
N LEU A 183 6.99 -3.03 11.29
CA LEU A 183 7.53 -2.84 9.95
C LEU A 183 8.06 -4.17 9.42
N ALA A 184 7.70 -4.52 8.19
CA ALA A 184 8.19 -5.73 7.54
C ALA A 184 9.67 -5.61 7.14
N TYR A 185 10.15 -4.39 6.93
CA TYR A 185 11.52 -4.08 6.50
C TYR A 185 12.13 -2.95 7.34
N PRO A 186 12.38 -3.16 8.65
CA PRO A 186 12.85 -2.09 9.55
C PRO A 186 14.27 -1.60 9.24
N ASP A 187 15.11 -2.46 8.66
CA ASP A 187 16.54 -2.20 8.47
C ASP A 187 16.96 -2.05 7.00
N THR A 188 16.01 -1.89 6.09
CA THR A 188 16.33 -1.77 4.66
C THR A 188 17.05 -0.44 4.40
N LYS A 189 18.30 -0.48 3.91
CA LYS A 189 18.99 0.69 3.37
C LYS A 189 18.32 1.07 2.06
N LEU A 190 17.36 1.98 2.15
CA LEU A 190 16.62 2.47 1.01
C LEU A 190 17.48 3.46 0.24
N THR A 191 17.67 3.23 -1.05
CA THR A 191 18.29 4.18 -1.95
C THR A 191 17.24 4.83 -2.82
N VAL A 192 17.22 6.16 -2.82
CA VAL A 192 16.45 6.94 -3.80
C VAL A 192 17.05 6.70 -5.18
N LEU A 193 16.21 6.50 -6.17
CA LEU A 193 16.68 6.32 -7.53
C LEU A 193 17.12 7.62 -8.16
N ASP A 194 18.37 7.63 -8.59
CA ASP A 194 18.80 8.57 -9.61
C ASP A 194 18.14 8.18 -10.95
N THR A 195 17.06 8.84 -11.29
CA THR A 195 16.47 8.73 -12.62
C THR A 195 17.27 9.64 -13.55
N PRO A 196 17.70 9.20 -14.76
CA PRO A 196 18.36 10.09 -15.71
C PRO A 196 17.49 11.33 -15.96
N GLY A 197 18.03 12.53 -15.66
CA GLY A 197 17.31 13.81 -15.70
C GLY A 197 16.64 14.23 -14.37
N TYR A 198 16.72 13.42 -13.32
CA TYR A 198 16.26 13.74 -11.97
C TYR A 198 17.28 13.26 -10.95
N THR A 199 18.30 14.06 -10.70
CA THR A 199 19.14 13.88 -9.51
C THR A 199 18.34 14.34 -8.30
N THR A 200 18.10 13.45 -7.34
CA THR A 200 17.48 13.82 -6.06
C THR A 200 18.52 14.60 -5.26
N THR A 201 18.39 15.91 -5.25
CA THR A 201 19.29 16.78 -4.48
C THR A 201 18.82 16.87 -3.02
N PRO A 202 19.68 17.30 -2.07
CA PRO A 202 19.26 17.65 -0.71
C PRO A 202 18.09 18.64 -0.70
N ASP A 203 18.04 19.60 -1.66
CA ASP A 203 16.95 20.57 -1.78
C ASP A 203 15.63 19.92 -2.23
N ASP A 204 15.68 18.89 -3.07
CA ASP A 204 14.51 18.09 -3.43
C ASP A 204 13.93 17.35 -2.23
N LEU A 205 14.80 16.78 -1.39
CA LEU A 205 14.39 16.12 -0.14
C LEU A 205 13.82 17.15 0.83
N MET A 206 14.42 18.32 0.96
CA MET A 206 13.91 19.42 1.80
C MET A 206 12.60 19.97 1.28
N SER A 207 12.45 20.16 -0.02
CA SER A 207 11.20 20.61 -0.65
C SER A 207 10.07 19.60 -0.40
N ALA A 208 10.36 18.31 -0.53
CA ALA A 208 9.40 17.26 -0.23
C ALA A 208 9.06 17.22 1.27
N TYR A 209 10.02 17.48 2.17
CA TYR A 209 9.81 17.60 3.61
C TYR A 209 8.92 18.77 4.00
N GLN A 210 9.04 19.89 3.28
CA GLN A 210 8.28 21.13 3.53
C GLN A 210 6.90 21.13 2.85
N ASP A 211 6.58 20.15 2.02
CA ASP A 211 5.29 20.07 1.35
C ASP A 211 4.16 19.90 2.40
N PRO A 212 3.22 20.89 2.49
CA PRO A 212 2.14 20.83 3.47
C PRO A 212 1.18 19.66 3.26
N ASN A 213 1.18 19.01 2.08
CA ASN A 213 0.40 17.83 1.78
C ASN A 213 1.09 16.53 2.25
N ASN A 214 2.35 16.62 2.66
CA ASN A 214 3.18 15.52 3.14
C ASN A 214 3.50 15.64 4.64
N ARG A 215 2.49 15.80 5.47
CA ARG A 215 2.65 16.09 6.91
C ARG A 215 2.87 14.86 7.79
N SER A 216 3.11 13.67 7.24
CA SER A 216 3.34 12.51 8.11
C SER A 216 4.66 12.64 8.86
N ARG A 217 4.63 12.35 10.17
CA ARG A 217 5.81 12.37 11.04
C ARG A 217 6.85 11.35 10.60
N THR A 218 6.43 10.25 10.00
CA THR A 218 7.30 9.19 9.47
C THR A 218 8.03 9.65 8.22
N TYR A 219 7.34 10.36 7.33
CA TYR A 219 7.96 11.02 6.18
C TYR A 219 9.08 11.96 6.62
N GLN A 220 8.82 12.80 7.64
CA GLN A 220 9.82 13.70 8.21
C GLN A 220 11.05 12.96 8.73
N LEU A 221 10.86 11.83 9.43
CA LEU A 221 11.98 11.00 9.93
C LEU A 221 12.75 10.34 8.79
N THR A 222 12.09 9.84 7.78
CA THR A 222 12.73 9.21 6.60
C THR A 222 13.56 10.21 5.82
N VAL A 223 13.03 11.43 5.58
CA VAL A 223 13.77 12.51 4.91
C VAL A 223 14.98 12.94 5.74
N LEU A 224 14.83 13.08 7.06
CA LEU A 224 15.94 13.45 7.95
C LEU A 224 17.07 12.40 7.93
N HIS A 225 16.73 11.10 7.93
CA HIS A 225 17.72 10.03 7.80
C HIS A 225 18.43 10.06 6.44
N SER A 226 17.67 10.27 5.34
CA SER A 226 18.25 10.38 3.99
C SER A 226 19.15 11.60 3.87
N LEU A 227 18.79 12.74 4.45
CA LEU A 227 19.64 13.95 4.50
C LEU A 227 20.91 13.75 5.33
N ALA A 228 20.81 13.02 6.45
CA ALA A 228 21.98 12.69 7.26
C ALA A 228 22.97 11.76 6.52
N ASP A 229 22.45 10.81 5.75
CA ASP A 229 23.26 9.91 4.92
C ASP A 229 23.89 10.66 3.73
N PHE A 230 23.21 11.62 3.12
CA PHE A 230 23.75 12.50 2.09
C PHE A 230 24.95 13.30 2.60
N LYS A 231 24.83 13.93 3.78
CA LYS A 231 25.92 14.68 4.42
C LYS A 231 27.12 13.80 4.78
N LYS A 232 26.90 12.55 5.21
CA LYS A 232 27.97 11.59 5.51
C LYS A 232 28.75 11.14 4.27
N LYS A 233 28.12 11.16 3.08
CA LYS A 233 28.77 10.80 1.80
C LYS A 233 29.57 11.94 1.17
N GLY A 234 29.74 13.08 1.82
CA GLY A 234 30.60 14.18 1.37
C GLY A 234 30.03 15.00 0.20
N HIS A 235 28.76 14.91 -0.06
CA HIS A 235 28.08 15.83 -0.96
C HIS A 235 27.67 17.09 -0.18
N ASN A 236 28.51 18.13 -0.28
CA ASN A 236 28.21 19.49 0.20
C ASN A 236 27.27 20.19 -0.75
#